data_dbd42b617c80cf43c7ab5b12d740301b
#
_entry.id   dbd42b617c80cf43c7ab5b12d740301b
#
_cell.length_a   1.000
_cell.length_b   1.000
_cell.length_c   1.000
_cell.angle_alpha   90.00
_cell.angle_beta   90.00
_cell.angle_gamma   90.00
#
_symmetry.space_group_name_H-M   'P 1'
#
loop_
_entity.id
_entity.type
_entity.pdbx_description
1 polymer ?
#
loop_
_entity_poly.entity_id
_entity_poly.type
_entity_poly.pdbx_seq_one_letter_code
_entity_poly.pdbx_strand_id
1 'polypeptide(L)'
;MLDALGRDELNALLHRHEFTRRYGFEVVAAGGGTCDMLVPYLPENDRPGGIVSGQVYMHAADVAFWLAVKTRLGAGEEYVTSSMTSAFLGSARAHAFTTHARVIKAGRRLIYGEAACRAGERVLTHHTLVYVRADSSG
;
A
#
# COMPACT_ATOMS: atom_id res chain seq x y z
N MET A 1 -6.13 23.86 7.22
CA MET A 1 -5.73 22.99 6.12
C MET A 1 -4.87 21.85 6.66
N LEU A 2 -5.25 20.63 6.35
CA LEU A 2 -4.44 19.48 6.75
C LEU A 2 -3.22 19.41 5.84
N ASP A 3 -2.05 19.27 6.46
CA ASP A 3 -0.82 19.12 5.69
C ASP A 3 -0.74 17.69 5.13
N ALA A 4 -0.53 17.61 3.83
CA ALA A 4 -0.29 16.32 3.19
C ALA A 4 1.06 15.78 3.68
N LEU A 5 1.11 14.49 3.97
CA LEU A 5 2.34 13.86 4.44
C LEU A 5 3.28 13.59 3.28
N GLY A 6 4.55 13.90 3.48
CA GLY A 6 5.61 13.63 2.50
C GLY A 6 6.29 12.28 2.77
N ARG A 7 7.28 11.98 1.91
CA ARG A 7 7.99 10.70 1.94
C ARG A 7 8.58 10.37 3.31
N ASP A 8 9.25 11.34 3.94
CA ASP A 8 9.96 11.07 5.21
C ASP A 8 8.97 10.78 6.34
N GLU A 9 7.87 11.51 6.39
CA GLU A 9 6.83 11.29 7.41
C GLU A 9 6.15 9.94 7.20
N LEU A 10 5.94 9.53 5.95
CA LEU A 10 5.34 8.23 5.64
C LEU A 10 6.29 7.09 6.04
N ASN A 11 7.59 7.25 5.79
CA ASN A 11 8.56 6.25 6.22
C ASN A 11 8.64 6.15 7.74
N ALA A 12 8.57 7.28 8.45
CA ALA A 12 8.52 7.27 9.90
C ALA A 12 7.28 6.52 10.40
N LEU A 13 6.15 6.71 9.74
CA LEU A 13 4.92 6.02 10.08
C LEU A 13 5.04 4.51 9.87
N LEU A 14 5.65 4.07 8.76
CA LEU A 14 5.88 2.66 8.49
C LEU A 14 6.74 1.99 9.57
N HIS A 15 7.75 2.70 10.06
CA HIS A 15 8.66 2.15 11.06
C HIS A 15 8.10 2.17 12.47
N ARG A 16 7.05 2.95 12.72
CA ARG A 16 6.45 3.08 14.04
C ARG A 16 5.58 1.90 14.42
N HIS A 17 4.98 1.23 13.45
CA HIS A 17 4.01 0.17 13.70
C HIS A 17 4.55 -1.19 13.30
N GLU A 18 4.30 -2.18 14.16
CA GLU A 18 4.79 -3.55 13.97
C GLU A 18 4.27 -4.18 12.68
N PHE A 19 2.99 -3.95 12.36
CA PHE A 19 2.37 -4.60 11.22
C PHE A 19 2.93 -4.14 9.87
N THR A 20 3.68 -3.04 9.84
CA THR A 20 4.36 -2.55 8.64
C THR A 20 5.88 -2.68 8.75
N ARG A 21 6.44 -2.50 9.96
CA ARG A 21 7.88 -2.46 10.17
C ARG A 21 8.59 -3.75 9.76
N ARG A 22 8.01 -4.89 10.09
CA ARG A 22 8.67 -6.18 9.86
C ARG A 22 8.82 -6.54 8.38
N TYR A 23 8.08 -5.88 7.50
CA TYR A 23 8.16 -6.15 6.06
C TYR A 23 9.24 -5.33 5.38
N GLY A 24 9.82 -4.34 6.06
CA GLY A 24 10.87 -3.51 5.50
C GLY A 24 10.41 -2.57 4.39
N PHE A 25 9.13 -2.27 4.32
CA PHE A 25 8.58 -1.35 3.30
C PHE A 25 9.28 -0.01 3.36
N GLU A 26 9.54 0.57 2.19
CA GLU A 26 10.15 1.88 2.10
C GLU A 26 9.45 2.72 1.05
N VAL A 27 8.95 3.89 1.43
CA VAL A 27 8.36 4.83 0.48
C VAL A 27 9.51 5.50 -0.27
N VAL A 28 9.48 5.40 -1.61
CA VAL A 28 10.51 6.01 -2.45
C VAL A 28 10.01 7.32 -3.08
N ALA A 29 8.70 7.44 -3.30
CA ALA A 29 8.09 8.67 -3.78
C ALA A 29 6.63 8.69 -3.36
N ALA A 30 6.10 9.86 -3.03
CA ALA A 30 4.71 9.98 -2.63
C ALA A 30 4.23 11.42 -2.77
N GLY A 31 2.95 11.60 -3.04
CA GLY A 31 2.33 12.91 -3.11
C GLY A 31 1.09 12.91 -3.98
N GLY A 32 0.19 13.86 -3.73
CA GLY A 32 -0.99 14.07 -4.57
C GLY A 32 -1.91 12.87 -4.71
N GLY A 33 -1.98 12.02 -3.70
CA GLY A 33 -2.81 10.82 -3.75
C GLY A 33 -2.11 9.61 -4.36
N THR A 34 -0.78 9.63 -4.47
CA THR A 34 0.00 8.49 -4.96
C THR A 34 1.08 8.11 -3.98
N CYS A 35 1.51 6.86 -4.05
CA CYS A 35 2.63 6.35 -3.24
C CYS A 35 3.33 5.23 -3.99
N ASP A 36 4.64 5.38 -4.15
CA ASP A 36 5.52 4.32 -4.65
C ASP A 36 6.30 3.76 -3.46
N MET A 37 6.17 2.48 -3.23
CA MET A 37 6.73 1.81 -2.07
C MET A 37 7.55 0.60 -2.49
N LEU A 38 8.81 0.57 -2.06
CA LEU A 38 9.68 -0.57 -2.30
C LEU A 38 9.37 -1.67 -1.28
N VAL A 39 9.24 -2.89 -1.75
CA VAL A 39 9.07 -4.08 -0.92
C VAL A 39 10.31 -4.94 -1.08
N PRO A 40 11.19 -5.00 -0.06
CA PRO A 40 12.41 -5.81 -0.17
C PRO A 40 12.08 -7.30 -0.13
N TYR A 41 12.98 -8.11 -0.66
CA TYR A 41 12.83 -9.55 -0.57
C TYR A 41 13.19 -10.03 0.84
N LEU A 42 12.28 -10.75 1.48
CA LEU A 42 12.51 -11.39 2.76
C LEU A 42 12.10 -12.87 2.61
N PRO A 43 13.05 -13.83 2.85
CA PRO A 43 12.72 -15.26 2.69
C PRO A 43 11.52 -15.73 3.49
N GLU A 44 11.27 -15.13 4.65
CA GLU A 44 10.12 -15.49 5.50
C GLU A 44 8.78 -15.15 4.86
N ASN A 45 8.77 -14.36 3.78
CA ASN A 45 7.55 -14.02 3.04
C ASN A 45 7.25 -15.00 1.92
N ASP A 46 8.10 -15.99 1.71
CA ASP A 46 7.89 -16.96 0.65
C ASP A 46 6.87 -18.02 1.08
N ARG A 47 6.08 -18.45 0.10
CA ARG A 47 5.28 -19.66 0.26
C ARG A 47 6.10 -20.87 -0.20
N PRO A 48 5.67 -22.11 0.12
CA PRO A 48 6.33 -23.30 -0.44
C PRO A 48 6.41 -23.20 -1.95
N GLY A 49 7.58 -23.49 -2.50
CA GLY A 49 7.86 -23.34 -3.93
C GLY A 49 8.76 -22.18 -4.25
N GLY A 50 9.16 -21.39 -3.24
CA GLY A 50 10.16 -20.33 -3.41
C GLY A 50 9.67 -19.07 -4.10
N ILE A 51 8.39 -18.78 -4.03
CA ILE A 51 7.82 -17.54 -4.56
C ILE A 51 7.19 -16.74 -3.43
N VAL A 52 7.17 -15.43 -3.59
CA VAL A 52 6.56 -14.53 -2.62
C VAL A 52 5.08 -14.87 -2.47
N SER A 53 4.61 -14.96 -1.23
CA SER A 53 3.22 -15.29 -0.94
C SER A 53 2.26 -14.21 -1.46
N GLY A 54 1.10 -14.63 -1.97
CA GLY A 54 0.07 -13.69 -2.42
C GLY A 54 -0.37 -12.71 -1.35
N GLN A 55 -0.33 -13.11 -0.08
CA GLN A 55 -0.68 -12.26 1.04
C GLN A 55 0.26 -11.05 1.16
N VAL A 56 1.52 -11.21 0.77
CA VAL A 56 2.50 -10.12 0.83
C VAL A 56 2.11 -9.00 -0.15
N TYR A 57 1.70 -9.39 -1.37
CA TYR A 57 1.25 -8.39 -2.36
C TYR A 57 0.00 -7.66 -1.88
N MET A 58 -0.95 -8.39 -1.29
CA MET A 58 -2.18 -7.77 -0.78
C MET A 58 -1.89 -6.81 0.35
N HIS A 59 -1.00 -7.20 1.26
CA HIS A 59 -0.60 -6.32 2.37
C HIS A 59 0.13 -5.08 1.84
N ALA A 60 1.06 -5.27 0.91
CA ALA A 60 1.79 -4.15 0.31
C ALA A 60 0.84 -3.19 -0.40
N ALA A 61 -0.12 -3.72 -1.16
CA ALA A 61 -1.11 -2.90 -1.85
C ALA A 61 -1.96 -2.10 -0.88
N ASP A 62 -2.42 -2.73 0.20
CA ASP A 62 -3.24 -2.07 1.20
C ASP A 62 -2.45 -0.98 1.93
N VAL A 63 -1.22 -1.27 2.32
CA VAL A 63 -0.37 -0.29 3.00
C VAL A 63 -0.04 0.88 2.07
N ALA A 64 0.37 0.61 0.83
CA ALA A 64 0.71 1.69 -0.11
C ALA A 64 -0.51 2.57 -0.39
N PHE A 65 -1.70 1.99 -0.49
CA PHE A 65 -2.92 2.76 -0.69
C PHE A 65 -3.24 3.62 0.53
N TRP A 66 -3.10 3.05 1.73
CA TRP A 66 -3.27 3.81 2.97
C TRP A 66 -2.36 5.03 3.01
N LEU A 67 -1.09 4.85 2.60
CA LEU A 67 -0.14 5.96 2.55
C LEU A 67 -0.51 6.97 1.46
N ALA A 68 -0.96 6.50 0.29
CA ALA A 68 -1.43 7.38 -0.78
C ALA A 68 -2.58 8.27 -0.31
N VAL A 69 -3.51 7.70 0.45
CA VAL A 69 -4.62 8.47 1.03
C VAL A 69 -4.09 9.57 1.93
N LYS A 70 -3.08 9.27 2.75
CA LYS A 70 -2.50 10.26 3.65
C LYS A 70 -1.81 11.41 2.91
N THR A 71 -1.27 11.17 1.73
CA THR A 71 -0.66 12.26 0.95
C THR A 71 -1.70 13.24 0.44
N ARG A 72 -2.97 12.86 0.41
CA ARG A 72 -4.04 13.71 -0.09
C ARG A 72 -4.89 14.30 1.03
N LEU A 73 -5.17 13.51 2.08
CA LEU A 73 -6.09 13.90 3.13
C LEU A 73 -5.41 14.22 4.45
N GLY A 74 -4.11 13.94 4.58
CA GLY A 74 -3.37 14.20 5.81
C GLY A 74 -3.60 13.12 6.85
N ALA A 75 -3.03 13.33 8.05
CA ALA A 75 -3.00 12.34 9.11
C ALA A 75 -4.27 12.33 9.96
N GLY A 76 -5.13 13.34 9.83
CA GLY A 76 -6.25 13.55 10.74
C GLY A 76 -7.47 12.70 10.49
N GLU A 77 -7.55 12.01 9.36
CA GLU A 77 -8.73 11.22 9.01
C GLU A 77 -8.42 9.74 9.14
N GLU A 78 -9.38 9.00 9.68
CA GLU A 78 -9.28 7.56 9.85
C GLU A 78 -10.15 6.87 8.81
N TYR A 79 -9.54 5.94 8.08
CA TYR A 79 -10.22 5.13 7.07
C TYR A 79 -9.83 3.67 7.27
N VAL A 80 -10.78 2.78 6.96
CA VAL A 80 -10.53 1.34 7.02
C VAL A 80 -10.85 0.72 5.66
N THR A 81 -10.18 -0.37 5.35
CA THR A 81 -10.40 -1.11 4.11
C THR A 81 -11.78 -1.73 4.14
N SER A 82 -12.61 -1.38 3.18
CA SER A 82 -13.94 -1.97 3.02
C SER A 82 -13.90 -3.16 2.06
N SER A 83 -13.19 -3.01 0.95
CA SER A 83 -13.05 -4.10 0.00
C SER A 83 -11.74 -3.98 -0.76
N MET A 84 -11.27 -5.13 -1.24
CA MET A 84 -10.11 -5.21 -2.11
C MET A 84 -10.35 -6.33 -3.11
N THR A 85 -10.18 -6.02 -4.39
CA THR A 85 -10.24 -7.02 -5.45
C THR A 85 -8.84 -7.15 -6.03
N SER A 86 -8.32 -8.38 -6.02
CA SER A 86 -6.93 -8.64 -6.38
C SER A 86 -6.83 -9.61 -7.54
N ALA A 87 -5.94 -9.30 -8.48
CA ALA A 87 -5.58 -10.19 -9.58
C ALA A 87 -4.10 -10.52 -9.45
N PHE A 88 -3.78 -11.80 -9.48
CA PHE A 88 -2.40 -12.30 -9.37
C PHE A 88 -1.95 -12.77 -10.75
N LEU A 89 -1.05 -12.01 -11.38
CA LEU A 89 -0.69 -12.16 -12.78
C LEU A 89 0.73 -12.70 -12.96
N GLY A 90 1.57 -12.57 -11.95
CA GLY A 90 2.94 -13.05 -11.94
C GLY A 90 3.46 -13.15 -10.53
N SER A 91 4.71 -13.57 -10.37
CA SER A 91 5.32 -13.77 -9.05
C SER A 91 6.75 -13.27 -9.03
N ALA A 92 7.17 -12.80 -7.87
CA ALA A 92 8.58 -12.51 -7.61
C ALA A 92 9.25 -13.75 -7.02
N ARG A 93 10.49 -14.00 -7.43
CA ARG A 93 11.33 -15.07 -6.88
C ARG A 93 12.63 -14.45 -6.39
N ALA A 94 12.81 -14.41 -5.07
CA ALA A 94 14.05 -13.96 -4.43
C ALA A 94 14.51 -12.58 -4.93
N HIS A 95 13.56 -11.67 -5.21
CA HIS A 95 13.90 -10.28 -5.56
C HIS A 95 12.83 -9.34 -5.06
N ALA A 96 13.23 -8.07 -4.91
CA ALA A 96 12.33 -7.00 -4.48
C ALA A 96 11.33 -6.66 -5.58
N PHE A 97 10.24 -5.99 -5.18
CA PHE A 97 9.29 -5.43 -6.13
C PHE A 97 8.81 -4.07 -5.61
N THR A 98 8.15 -3.31 -6.45
CA THR A 98 7.62 -1.99 -6.11
C THR A 98 6.10 -2.03 -6.18
N THR A 99 5.46 -1.37 -5.22
CA THR A 99 4.02 -1.21 -5.20
C THR A 99 3.69 0.25 -5.47
N HIS A 100 2.88 0.50 -6.48
CA HIS A 100 2.41 1.84 -6.83
C HIS A 100 0.93 1.94 -6.53
N ALA A 101 0.55 2.87 -5.65
CA ALA A 101 -0.84 3.09 -5.27
C ALA A 101 -1.31 4.48 -5.71
N ARG A 102 -2.59 4.58 -6.05
CA ARG A 102 -3.17 5.83 -6.53
C ARG A 102 -4.61 5.96 -6.06
N VAL A 103 -4.94 7.11 -5.47
CA VAL A 103 -6.32 7.48 -5.16
C VAL A 103 -6.98 7.94 -6.46
N ILE A 104 -8.07 7.30 -6.85
CA ILE A 104 -8.82 7.68 -8.06
C ILE A 104 -9.93 8.66 -7.70
N LYS A 105 -10.63 8.41 -6.59
CA LYS A 105 -11.70 9.28 -6.14
C LYS A 105 -11.73 9.30 -4.62
N ALA A 106 -11.77 10.49 -4.05
CA ALA A 106 -11.90 10.68 -2.61
C ALA A 106 -13.23 11.37 -2.36
N GLY A 107 -14.20 10.61 -1.91
CA GLY A 107 -15.51 11.13 -1.50
C GLY A 107 -15.52 11.37 0.00
N ARG A 108 -16.68 11.78 0.49
CA ARG A 108 -16.85 12.11 1.91
C ARG A 108 -16.78 10.86 2.79
N ARG A 109 -17.29 9.74 2.31
CA ARG A 109 -17.33 8.48 3.06
C ARG A 109 -16.46 7.40 2.45
N LEU A 110 -16.30 7.43 1.13
CA LEU A 110 -15.60 6.39 0.40
C LEU A 110 -14.41 6.98 -0.32
N ILE A 111 -13.32 6.22 -0.31
CA ILE A 111 -12.17 6.50 -1.15
C ILE A 111 -11.95 5.27 -2.02
N TYR A 112 -11.84 5.49 -3.32
CA TYR A 112 -11.63 4.45 -4.30
C TYR A 112 -10.29 4.64 -4.98
N GLY A 113 -9.55 3.55 -5.16
CA GLY A 113 -8.29 3.62 -5.87
C GLY A 113 -7.76 2.26 -6.26
N GLU A 114 -6.49 2.25 -6.62
CA GLU A 114 -5.84 1.04 -7.09
C GLU A 114 -4.40 0.99 -6.62
N ALA A 115 -3.83 -0.21 -6.65
CA ALA A 115 -2.43 -0.44 -6.40
C ALA A 115 -1.95 -1.58 -7.27
N ALA A 116 -0.74 -1.46 -7.84
CA ALA A 116 -0.13 -2.51 -8.63
C ALA A 116 1.25 -2.82 -8.09
N CYS A 117 1.57 -4.11 -7.99
CA CYS A 117 2.91 -4.55 -7.62
C CYS A 117 3.65 -4.94 -8.89
N ARG A 118 4.87 -4.45 -9.05
CA ARG A 118 5.67 -4.63 -10.26
C ARG A 118 7.10 -5.01 -9.96
N ALA A 119 7.66 -5.86 -10.83
CA ALA A 119 9.09 -6.10 -10.88
C ALA A 119 9.58 -5.52 -12.22
N GLY A 120 10.20 -4.34 -12.15
CA GLY A 120 10.50 -3.58 -13.35
C GLY A 120 9.21 -3.18 -14.07
N GLU A 121 9.10 -3.54 -15.34
CA GLU A 121 7.89 -3.26 -16.12
C GLU A 121 6.84 -4.37 -16.03
N ARG A 122 7.20 -5.49 -15.43
CA ARG A 122 6.30 -6.65 -15.35
C ARG A 122 5.32 -6.47 -14.18
N VAL A 123 4.03 -6.49 -14.49
CA VAL A 123 2.98 -6.41 -13.48
C VAL A 123 2.86 -7.77 -12.80
N LEU A 124 3.03 -7.82 -11.50
CA LEU A 124 2.89 -9.03 -10.70
C LEU A 124 1.46 -9.19 -10.20
N THR A 125 0.91 -8.12 -9.62
CA THR A 125 -0.46 -8.12 -9.10
C THR A 125 -1.10 -6.77 -9.35
N HIS A 126 -2.42 -6.76 -9.38
CA HIS A 126 -3.21 -5.53 -9.48
C HIS A 126 -4.38 -5.61 -8.51
N HIS A 127 -4.64 -4.50 -7.83
CA HIS A 127 -5.67 -4.43 -6.79
C HIS A 127 -6.50 -3.18 -6.97
N THR A 128 -7.82 -3.31 -6.79
CA THR A 128 -8.68 -2.14 -6.58
C THR A 128 -9.10 -2.16 -5.12
N LEU A 129 -9.15 -0.97 -4.52
CA LEU A 129 -9.43 -0.84 -3.09
C LEU A 129 -10.51 0.20 -2.86
N VAL A 130 -11.36 -0.11 -1.88
CA VAL A 130 -12.34 0.84 -1.37
C VAL A 130 -12.08 1.00 0.12
N TYR A 131 -11.84 2.23 0.54
CA TYR A 131 -11.76 2.57 1.96
C TYR A 131 -13.02 3.29 2.36
N VAL A 132 -13.47 3.06 3.58
CA VAL A 132 -14.57 3.79 4.17
C VAL A 132 -14.08 4.55 5.39
N ARG A 133 -14.65 5.72 5.63
CA ARG A 133 -14.31 6.51 6.78
C ARG A 133 -14.72 5.75 8.05
N ALA A 134 -13.79 5.65 8.99
CA ALA A 134 -14.08 5.01 10.26
C ALA A 134 -15.05 5.88 11.04
N ASP A 135 -16.15 5.26 11.50
CA ASP A 135 -17.13 5.96 12.30
C ASP A 135 -16.65 6.02 13.75
N SER A 136 -16.49 7.22 14.28
CA SER A 136 -16.03 7.41 15.64
C SER A 136 -17.04 6.94 16.69
N SER A 137 -18.29 6.75 16.29
CA SER A 137 -19.34 6.26 17.17
C SER A 137 -19.53 4.76 17.10
N GLY A 138 -18.81 4.11 16.22
CA GLY A 138 -18.96 2.67 15.94
C GLY A 138 -18.42 1.74 16.98
#